data_c5ab4b22fb218a7ef834e97006051c60
#
_entry.id   c5ab4b22fb218a7ef834e97006051c60
#
_cell.length_a   1.000
_cell.length_b   1.000
_cell.length_c   1.000
_cell.angle_alpha   90.00
_cell.angle_beta   90.00
_cell.angle_gamma   90.00
#
_symmetry.space_group_name_H-M   'P 1'
#
loop_
_entity.id
_entity.type
_entity.pdbx_description
1 polymer ?
#
loop_
_entity_poly.entity_id
_entity_poly.type
_entity_poly.pdbx_seq_one_letter_code
_entity_poly.pdbx_strand_id
1 'polypeptide(L)'
;MNQAELDVVIEKHEKWLRDGYGERADLSYADLSYADLSCADLRRANLSYADLNGANLNGANLNGADLSYADLSCADLRRANLSYANLNWINWRDVVGLTVIAVQINTTRKNNQITYIKDLEIWTTGCFQGTLEELKDSIEQTHASNDFLKRRYYRAINYIL
;
A
#
# COMPACT_ATOMS: atom_id res chain seq x y z
N MET A 1 1.89 14.31 -14.08
CA MET A 1 3.35 14.29 -14.44
C MET A 1 3.49 13.52 -15.73
N ASN A 2 4.26 14.00 -16.70
CA ASN A 2 4.49 13.21 -17.92
C ASN A 2 5.64 12.20 -17.70
N GLN A 3 5.75 11.18 -18.58
CA GLN A 3 6.74 10.11 -18.41
C GLN A 3 8.18 10.64 -18.38
N ALA A 4 8.54 11.60 -19.22
CA ALA A 4 9.89 12.12 -19.24
C ALA A 4 10.29 12.89 -17.97
N GLU A 5 9.35 13.58 -17.34
CA GLU A 5 9.54 14.19 -16.02
C GLU A 5 9.71 13.14 -14.93
N LEU A 6 8.92 12.07 -15.00
CA LEU A 6 9.00 10.95 -14.07
C LEU A 6 10.34 10.23 -14.18
N ASP A 7 10.83 9.97 -15.40
CA ASP A 7 12.11 9.31 -15.64
C ASP A 7 13.28 10.10 -15.01
N VAL A 8 13.23 11.43 -15.09
CA VAL A 8 14.24 12.30 -14.43
C VAL A 8 14.17 12.17 -12.89
N VAL A 9 12.97 12.09 -12.32
CA VAL A 9 12.81 11.90 -10.87
C VAL A 9 13.37 10.54 -10.45
N ILE A 10 13.10 9.49 -11.23
CA ILE A 10 13.60 8.12 -10.96
C ILE A 10 15.13 8.10 -11.05
N GLU A 11 15.73 8.68 -12.11
CA GLU A 11 17.19 8.73 -12.27
C GLU A 11 17.88 9.43 -11.08
N LYS A 12 17.35 10.56 -10.62
CA LYS A 12 17.86 11.26 -9.43
C LYS A 12 17.72 10.41 -8.17
N HIS A 13 16.61 9.70 -8.05
CA HIS A 13 16.35 8.82 -6.92
C HIS A 13 17.29 7.61 -6.89
N GLU A 14 17.51 6.96 -8.02
CA GLU A 14 18.46 5.86 -8.14
C GLU A 14 19.89 6.30 -7.80
N LYS A 15 20.26 7.51 -8.21
CA LYS A 15 21.54 8.11 -7.84
C LYS A 15 21.63 8.36 -6.33
N TRP A 16 20.54 8.85 -5.71
CA TRP A 16 20.47 8.99 -4.25
C TRP A 16 20.60 7.65 -3.52
N LEU A 17 19.97 6.60 -4.03
CA LEU A 17 20.06 5.24 -3.46
C LEU A 17 21.45 4.63 -3.56
N ARG A 18 22.21 4.93 -4.61
CA ARG A 18 23.51 4.35 -4.90
C ARG A 18 24.65 5.02 -4.13
N ASP A 19 24.69 6.33 -4.12
CA ASP A 19 25.85 7.08 -3.66
C ASP A 19 25.51 8.27 -2.74
N GLY A 20 24.23 8.49 -2.44
CA GLY A 20 23.73 9.58 -1.62
C GLY A 20 23.70 10.94 -2.33
N TYR A 21 24.19 11.02 -3.57
CA TYR A 21 24.06 12.21 -4.40
C TYR A 21 22.80 12.11 -5.26
N GLY A 22 21.97 13.10 -5.29
CA GLY A 22 20.68 13.08 -5.96
C GLY A 22 19.59 13.45 -4.99
N GLU A 23 18.36 13.09 -5.29
CA GLU A 23 17.20 13.44 -4.49
C GLU A 23 16.34 12.21 -4.25
N ARG A 24 15.94 11.99 -2.99
CA ARG A 24 14.93 10.97 -2.70
C ARG A 24 13.64 11.35 -3.41
N ALA A 25 13.06 10.44 -4.20
CA ALA A 25 11.82 10.72 -4.90
C ALA A 25 10.70 11.06 -3.92
N ASP A 26 10.16 12.26 -4.06
CA ASP A 26 8.90 12.68 -3.48
C ASP A 26 7.87 12.80 -4.61
N LEU A 27 7.06 11.76 -4.73
CA LEU A 27 5.99 11.61 -5.70
C LEU A 27 4.62 11.68 -5.00
N SER A 28 4.59 12.25 -3.79
CA SER A 28 3.34 12.42 -3.06
C SER A 28 2.37 13.31 -3.84
N TYR A 29 1.10 12.93 -3.84
CA TYR A 29 0.03 13.59 -4.60
C TYR A 29 0.25 13.67 -6.12
N ALA A 30 1.25 12.99 -6.68
CA ALA A 30 1.50 13.00 -8.11
C ALA A 30 0.40 12.24 -8.86
N ASP A 31 0.01 12.77 -10.01
CA ASP A 31 -0.75 12.00 -11.00
C ASP A 31 0.24 11.16 -11.81
N LEU A 32 0.23 9.87 -11.52
CA LEU A 32 1.02 8.81 -12.14
C LEU A 32 0.10 7.77 -12.80
N SER A 33 -1.15 8.17 -13.09
CA SER A 33 -2.10 7.30 -13.76
C SER A 33 -1.54 6.83 -15.11
N TYR A 34 -1.61 5.52 -15.34
CA TYR A 34 -1.07 4.85 -16.53
C TYR A 34 0.45 5.05 -16.77
N ALA A 35 1.20 5.55 -15.79
CA ALA A 35 2.65 5.70 -15.92
C ALA A 35 3.34 4.34 -16.05
N ASP A 36 4.46 4.30 -16.80
CA ASP A 36 5.35 3.16 -16.82
C ASP A 36 6.43 3.31 -15.75
N LEU A 37 6.33 2.52 -14.71
CA LEU A 37 7.24 2.39 -13.57
C LEU A 37 7.82 0.98 -13.51
N SER A 38 7.78 0.24 -14.62
CA SER A 38 8.26 -1.14 -14.66
C SER A 38 9.76 -1.21 -14.33
N CYS A 39 10.11 -2.13 -13.47
CA CYS A 39 11.47 -2.33 -12.96
C CYS A 39 12.12 -1.10 -12.28
N ALA A 40 11.39 -0.03 -12.00
CA ALA A 40 11.92 1.15 -11.32
C ALA A 40 12.38 0.82 -9.89
N ASP A 41 13.50 1.39 -9.48
CA ASP A 41 13.97 1.32 -8.09
C ASP A 41 13.40 2.51 -7.29
N LEU A 42 12.27 2.26 -6.62
CA LEU A 42 11.53 3.22 -5.82
C LEU A 42 11.67 2.93 -4.30
N ARG A 43 12.75 2.27 -3.91
CA ARG A 43 13.00 1.98 -2.49
C ARG A 43 12.98 3.26 -1.64
N ARG A 44 12.17 3.24 -0.59
CA ARG A 44 12.00 4.38 0.33
C ARG A 44 11.45 5.65 -0.32
N ALA A 45 10.95 5.62 -1.56
CA ALA A 45 10.28 6.76 -2.17
C ALA A 45 9.00 7.13 -1.40
N ASN A 46 8.60 8.39 -1.50
CA ASN A 46 7.31 8.86 -1.02
C ASN A 46 6.30 8.87 -2.17
N LEU A 47 5.32 8.00 -2.12
CA LEU A 47 4.21 7.86 -3.08
C LEU A 47 2.86 8.04 -2.37
N SER A 48 2.87 8.65 -1.18
CA SER A 48 1.64 8.84 -0.41
C SER A 48 0.66 9.74 -1.18
N TYR A 49 -0.61 9.34 -1.21
CA TYR A 49 -1.68 10.02 -1.95
C TYR A 49 -1.47 10.08 -3.47
N ALA A 50 -0.51 9.37 -4.04
CA ALA A 50 -0.31 9.34 -5.49
C ALA A 50 -1.48 8.65 -6.20
N ASP A 51 -1.84 9.13 -7.37
CA ASP A 51 -2.72 8.42 -8.29
C ASP A 51 -1.87 7.50 -9.18
N LEU A 52 -1.92 6.21 -8.90
CA LEU A 52 -1.25 5.12 -9.63
C LEU A 52 -2.27 4.25 -10.39
N ASN A 53 -3.47 4.78 -10.65
CA ASN A 53 -4.50 4.04 -11.37
C ASN A 53 -3.98 3.55 -12.72
N GLY A 54 -4.04 2.25 -12.94
CA GLY A 54 -3.57 1.63 -14.19
C GLY A 54 -2.07 1.72 -14.45
N ALA A 55 -1.25 2.16 -13.48
CA ALA A 55 0.19 2.24 -13.64
C ALA A 55 0.83 0.85 -13.79
N ASN A 56 1.88 0.77 -14.58
CA ASN A 56 2.69 -0.43 -14.72
C ASN A 56 3.83 -0.41 -13.68
N LEU A 57 3.69 -1.20 -12.64
CA LEU A 57 4.69 -1.40 -11.56
C LEU A 57 5.32 -2.80 -11.62
N ASN A 58 5.24 -3.48 -12.77
CA ASN A 58 5.77 -4.83 -12.93
C ASN A 58 7.28 -4.87 -12.63
N GLY A 59 7.66 -5.68 -11.65
CA GLY A 59 9.05 -5.80 -11.22
C GLY A 59 9.64 -4.58 -10.50
N ALA A 60 8.85 -3.56 -10.20
CA ALA A 60 9.32 -2.40 -9.45
C ALA A 60 9.76 -2.77 -8.03
N ASN A 61 10.79 -2.11 -7.53
CA ASN A 61 11.25 -2.27 -6.17
C ASN A 61 10.72 -1.14 -5.28
N LEU A 62 9.67 -1.42 -4.53
CA LEU A 62 9.00 -0.51 -3.61
C LEU A 62 9.36 -0.78 -2.14
N ASN A 63 10.49 -1.45 -1.88
CA ASN A 63 10.89 -1.78 -0.52
C ASN A 63 10.98 -0.52 0.38
N GLY A 64 10.20 -0.50 1.45
CA GLY A 64 10.15 0.61 2.39
C GLY A 64 9.55 1.90 1.84
N ALA A 65 8.92 1.90 0.65
CA ALA A 65 8.21 3.06 0.10
C ALA A 65 6.97 3.41 0.93
N ASP A 66 6.60 4.67 0.94
CA ASP A 66 5.32 5.09 1.51
C ASP A 66 4.27 5.20 0.39
N LEU A 67 3.32 4.27 0.39
CA LEU A 67 2.18 4.21 -0.53
C LEU A 67 0.86 4.55 0.17
N SER A 68 0.92 5.08 1.38
CA SER A 68 -0.30 5.35 2.15
C SER A 68 -1.25 6.27 1.38
N TYR A 69 -2.54 5.91 1.38
CA TYR A 69 -3.60 6.62 0.66
C TYR A 69 -3.44 6.67 -0.87
N ALA A 70 -2.52 5.91 -1.46
CA ALA A 70 -2.38 5.86 -2.91
C ALA A 70 -3.57 5.15 -3.58
N ASP A 71 -3.86 5.53 -4.80
CA ASP A 71 -4.79 4.79 -5.66
C ASP A 71 -4.01 3.83 -6.56
N LEU A 72 -4.04 2.54 -6.23
CA LEU A 72 -3.46 1.45 -7.02
C LEU A 72 -4.52 0.69 -7.84
N SER A 73 -5.69 1.26 -8.03
CA SER A 73 -6.73 0.59 -8.81
C SER A 73 -6.24 0.28 -10.22
N CYS A 74 -6.50 -0.94 -10.69
CA CYS A 74 -6.06 -1.45 -11.99
C CYS A 74 -4.52 -1.45 -12.21
N ALA A 75 -3.70 -1.13 -11.22
CA ALA A 75 -2.24 -1.16 -11.36
C ALA A 75 -1.70 -2.58 -11.51
N ASP A 76 -0.62 -2.74 -12.27
CA ASP A 76 0.08 -4.01 -12.43
C ASP A 76 1.26 -4.10 -11.46
N LEU A 77 1.10 -4.91 -10.41
CA LEU A 77 2.10 -5.15 -9.37
C LEU A 77 2.78 -6.53 -9.50
N ARG A 78 2.67 -7.18 -10.64
CA ARG A 78 3.33 -8.47 -10.84
C ARG A 78 4.82 -8.34 -10.57
N ARG A 79 5.38 -9.23 -9.75
CA ARG A 79 6.80 -9.25 -9.36
C ARG A 79 7.30 -7.98 -8.64
N ALA A 80 6.43 -7.05 -8.25
CA ALA A 80 6.83 -5.89 -7.46
C ALA A 80 7.26 -6.32 -6.04
N ASN A 81 8.29 -5.67 -5.52
CA ASN A 81 8.73 -5.86 -4.14
C ASN A 81 8.14 -4.80 -3.24
N LEU A 82 7.13 -5.17 -2.46
CA LEU A 82 6.43 -4.30 -1.50
C LEU A 82 6.88 -4.52 -0.05
N SER A 83 8.00 -5.21 0.18
CA SER A 83 8.51 -5.50 1.52
C SER A 83 8.71 -4.19 2.31
N TYR A 84 8.23 -4.15 3.54
CA TYR A 84 8.33 -2.98 4.43
C TYR A 84 7.66 -1.69 3.90
N ALA A 85 6.91 -1.74 2.81
CA ALA A 85 6.17 -0.58 2.33
C ALA A 85 5.00 -0.24 3.28
N ASN A 86 4.68 1.05 3.37
CA ASN A 86 3.47 1.48 4.05
C ASN A 86 2.27 1.35 3.12
N LEU A 87 1.40 0.39 3.38
CA LEU A 87 0.25 0.01 2.54
C LEU A 87 -1.10 0.41 3.15
N ASN A 88 -1.10 1.37 4.08
CA ASN A 88 -2.30 1.79 4.76
C ASN A 88 -3.20 2.64 3.84
N TRP A 89 -4.52 2.40 3.88
CA TRP A 89 -5.53 3.20 3.19
C TRP A 89 -5.45 3.18 1.65
N ILE A 90 -4.83 2.17 1.06
CA ILE A 90 -4.72 2.03 -0.40
C ILE A 90 -6.05 1.63 -1.02
N ASN A 91 -6.33 2.19 -2.20
CA ASN A 91 -7.37 1.67 -3.09
C ASN A 91 -6.79 0.53 -3.95
N TRP A 92 -7.18 -0.71 -3.65
CA TRP A 92 -6.72 -1.93 -4.30
C TRP A 92 -7.65 -2.44 -5.40
N ARG A 93 -8.63 -1.67 -5.84
CA ARG A 93 -9.64 -2.17 -6.78
C ARG A 93 -9.01 -2.66 -8.08
N ASP A 94 -9.33 -3.89 -8.48
CA ASP A 94 -8.88 -4.49 -9.74
C ASP A 94 -7.35 -4.52 -9.94
N VAL A 95 -6.58 -4.47 -8.85
CA VAL A 95 -5.11 -4.59 -8.89
C VAL A 95 -4.70 -5.93 -9.49
N VAL A 96 -3.62 -5.94 -10.26
CA VAL A 96 -3.06 -7.14 -10.90
C VAL A 96 -1.78 -7.60 -10.19
N GLY A 97 -1.65 -8.90 -9.96
CA GLY A 97 -0.43 -9.51 -9.39
C GLY A 97 -0.48 -9.73 -7.88
N LEU A 98 -1.53 -9.29 -7.21
CA LEU A 98 -1.77 -9.56 -5.79
C LEU A 98 -3.19 -10.07 -5.57
N THR A 99 -3.36 -10.95 -4.59
CA THR A 99 -4.67 -11.38 -4.10
C THR A 99 -5.06 -10.52 -2.91
N VAL A 100 -5.98 -9.60 -3.12
CA VAL A 100 -6.45 -8.67 -2.10
C VAL A 100 -7.90 -8.98 -1.74
N ILE A 101 -8.16 -9.21 -0.45
CA ILE A 101 -9.50 -9.43 0.08
C ILE A 101 -9.80 -8.30 1.07
N ALA A 102 -10.83 -7.51 0.76
CA ALA A 102 -11.22 -6.38 1.59
C ALA A 102 -12.67 -6.53 2.07
N VAL A 103 -12.89 -6.32 3.36
CA VAL A 103 -14.20 -6.39 3.99
C VAL A 103 -14.48 -5.10 4.75
N GLN A 104 -15.62 -4.47 4.48
CA GLN A 104 -16.04 -3.30 5.24
C GLN A 104 -16.51 -3.69 6.64
N ILE A 105 -15.93 -3.04 7.64
CA ILE A 105 -16.37 -3.16 9.03
C ILE A 105 -17.28 -1.96 9.31
N ASN A 106 -18.59 -2.21 9.49
CA ASN A 106 -19.51 -1.15 9.87
C ASN A 106 -19.19 -0.63 11.27
N THR A 107 -18.40 0.40 11.36
CA THR A 107 -18.12 1.16 12.56
C THR A 107 -18.69 2.58 12.44
N THR A 108 -18.59 3.37 13.48
CA THR A 108 -19.01 4.79 13.47
C THR A 108 -18.12 5.67 12.57
N ARG A 109 -16.96 5.15 12.14
CA ARG A 109 -16.07 5.85 11.21
C ARG A 109 -16.36 5.44 9.77
N LYS A 110 -16.52 6.40 8.87
CA LYS A 110 -16.61 6.14 7.44
C LYS A 110 -15.34 5.44 6.98
N ASN A 111 -15.49 4.43 6.14
CA ASN A 111 -14.41 3.68 5.48
C ASN A 111 -13.52 2.81 6.39
N ASN A 112 -14.00 2.30 7.51
CA ASN A 112 -13.27 1.25 8.23
C ASN A 112 -13.37 -0.06 7.45
N GLN A 113 -12.27 -0.39 6.80
CA GLN A 113 -12.07 -1.59 6.02
C GLN A 113 -10.95 -2.41 6.66
N ILE A 114 -11.11 -3.71 6.68
CA ILE A 114 -10.02 -4.66 6.93
C ILE A 114 -9.61 -5.26 5.59
N THR A 115 -8.34 -5.24 5.30
CA THR A 115 -7.80 -5.76 4.05
C THR A 115 -6.74 -6.80 4.35
N TYR A 116 -6.81 -7.92 3.64
CA TYR A 116 -5.78 -8.96 3.67
C TYR A 116 -5.14 -9.07 2.29
N ILE A 117 -3.83 -8.91 2.23
CA ILE A 117 -3.01 -9.08 1.03
C ILE A 117 -2.33 -10.43 1.16
N LYS A 118 -2.91 -11.44 0.52
CA LYS A 118 -2.55 -12.85 0.70
C LYS A 118 -1.10 -13.12 0.35
N ASP A 119 -0.63 -12.57 -0.76
CA ASP A 119 0.72 -12.83 -1.28
C ASP A 119 1.82 -12.23 -0.39
N LEU A 120 1.47 -11.29 0.47
CA LEU A 120 2.38 -10.65 1.43
C LEU A 120 2.13 -11.10 2.88
N GLU A 121 1.06 -11.86 3.13
CA GLU A 121 0.57 -12.23 4.46
C GLU A 121 0.34 -11.01 5.38
N ILE A 122 -0.01 -9.86 4.80
CA ILE A 122 -0.19 -8.59 5.49
C ILE A 122 -1.68 -8.26 5.64
N TRP A 123 -2.03 -7.83 6.84
CA TRP A 123 -3.33 -7.28 7.19
C TRP A 123 -3.21 -5.77 7.39
N THR A 124 -4.15 -5.01 6.84
CA THR A 124 -4.22 -3.56 7.07
C THR A 124 -5.62 -3.16 7.54
N THR A 125 -5.70 -2.20 8.46
CA THR A 125 -6.95 -1.55 8.85
C THR A 125 -6.65 -0.19 9.48
N GLY A 126 -7.17 0.87 8.90
CA GLY A 126 -6.85 2.21 9.37
C GLY A 126 -5.33 2.44 9.38
N CYS A 127 -4.80 2.82 10.51
CA CYS A 127 -3.36 3.06 10.70
C CYS A 127 -2.58 1.78 11.05
N PHE A 128 -3.21 0.62 11.05
CA PHE A 128 -2.55 -0.65 11.36
C PHE A 128 -2.10 -1.34 10.08
N GLN A 129 -0.90 -1.90 10.13
CA GLN A 129 -0.35 -2.83 9.15
C GLN A 129 0.50 -3.86 9.88
N GLY A 130 0.30 -5.15 9.59
CA GLY A 130 1.05 -6.21 10.24
C GLY A 130 0.51 -7.61 9.95
N THR A 131 0.98 -8.58 10.70
CA THR A 131 0.55 -9.96 10.66
C THR A 131 -0.83 -10.15 11.30
N LEU A 132 -1.43 -11.32 11.13
CA LEU A 132 -2.71 -11.67 11.76
C LEU A 132 -2.64 -11.60 13.30
N GLU A 133 -1.55 -12.08 13.90
CA GLU A 133 -1.40 -12.07 15.36
C GLU A 133 -1.28 -10.63 15.88
N GLU A 134 -0.45 -9.82 15.25
CA GLU A 134 -0.32 -8.39 15.59
C GLU A 134 -1.65 -7.64 15.41
N LEU A 135 -2.45 -8.00 14.38
CA LEU A 135 -3.79 -7.44 14.21
C LEU A 135 -4.71 -7.80 15.37
N LYS A 136 -4.72 -9.08 15.79
CA LYS A 136 -5.54 -9.52 16.93
C LYS A 136 -5.14 -8.78 18.21
N ASP A 137 -3.86 -8.67 18.49
CA ASP A 137 -3.35 -7.95 19.65
C ASP A 137 -3.75 -6.46 19.60
N SER A 138 -3.64 -5.83 18.44
CA SER A 138 -4.09 -4.44 18.23
C SER A 138 -5.59 -4.26 18.49
N ILE A 139 -6.42 -5.20 18.04
CA ILE A 139 -7.87 -5.19 18.28
C ILE A 139 -8.17 -5.29 19.78
N GLU A 140 -7.52 -6.22 20.49
CA GLU A 140 -7.72 -6.41 21.92
C GLU A 140 -7.28 -5.18 22.73
N GLN A 141 -6.17 -4.54 22.37
CA GLN A 141 -5.68 -3.33 23.04
C GLN A 141 -6.57 -2.11 22.75
N THR A 142 -6.88 -1.87 21.48
CA THR A 142 -7.62 -0.67 21.06
C THR A 142 -9.08 -0.70 21.49
N HIS A 143 -9.67 -1.88 21.55
CA HIS A 143 -11.10 -2.07 21.85
C HIS A 143 -11.31 -2.87 23.15
N ALA A 144 -10.39 -2.78 24.11
CA ALA A 144 -10.40 -3.58 25.34
C ALA A 144 -11.76 -3.58 26.06
N SER A 145 -12.46 -2.45 26.08
CA SER A 145 -13.78 -2.28 26.71
C SER A 145 -14.96 -2.32 25.73
N ASN A 146 -14.73 -2.61 24.44
CA ASN A 146 -15.79 -2.59 23.43
C ASN A 146 -15.94 -3.94 22.71
N ASP A 147 -16.61 -4.88 23.37
CA ASP A 147 -16.86 -6.22 22.85
C ASP A 147 -17.65 -6.25 21.54
N PHE A 148 -18.48 -5.23 21.30
CA PHE A 148 -19.24 -5.15 20.06
C PHE A 148 -18.32 -4.89 18.86
N LEU A 149 -17.36 -3.97 18.99
CA LEU A 149 -16.36 -3.72 17.94
C LEU A 149 -15.43 -4.91 17.78
N LYS A 150 -14.91 -5.49 18.85
CA LYS A 150 -14.06 -6.70 18.78
C LYS A 150 -14.74 -7.80 17.98
N ARG A 151 -16.00 -8.13 18.27
CA ARG A 151 -16.75 -9.16 17.54
C ARG A 151 -16.88 -8.86 16.04
N ARG A 152 -17.00 -7.59 15.65
CA ARG A 152 -17.06 -7.20 14.23
C ARG A 152 -15.73 -7.44 13.51
N TYR A 153 -14.62 -7.07 14.14
CA TYR A 153 -13.30 -7.34 13.59
C TYR A 153 -13.05 -8.85 13.44
N TYR A 154 -13.34 -9.64 14.47
CA TYR A 154 -13.16 -11.10 14.40
C TYR A 154 -14.08 -11.77 13.37
N ARG A 155 -15.30 -11.28 13.19
CA ARG A 155 -16.16 -11.76 12.10
C ARG A 155 -15.59 -11.47 10.73
N ALA A 156 -15.05 -10.29 10.51
CA ALA A 156 -14.39 -9.92 9.25
C ALA A 156 -13.14 -10.78 9.00
N ILE A 157 -12.30 -10.99 10.01
CA ILE A 157 -11.13 -11.87 9.93
C ILE A 157 -11.56 -13.30 9.56
N ASN A 158 -12.54 -13.87 10.26
CA ASN A 158 -13.03 -15.21 9.99
C ASN A 158 -13.72 -15.37 8.62
N TYR A 159 -14.22 -14.28 8.04
CA TYR A 159 -14.78 -14.29 6.69
C TYR A 159 -13.68 -14.30 5.62
N ILE A 160 -12.55 -13.70 5.92
CA ILE A 160 -11.40 -13.58 5.02
C ILE A 160 -10.57 -14.87 4.99
N LEU A 161 -10.43 -15.55 6.14
CA LEU A 161 -9.73 -16.83 6.28
C LEU A 161 -10.54 -18.00 5.75
#